data_bdc71c71806c990a968134a38f185485
#
_entry.id   bdc71c71806c990a968134a38f185485
#
_cell.length_a   1.000
_cell.length_b   1.000
_cell.length_c   1.000
_cell.angle_alpha   90.00
_cell.angle_beta   90.00
_cell.angle_gamma   90.00
#
_symmetry.space_group_name_H-M   'P 1'
#
loop_
_entity.id
_entity.type
_entity.pdbx_description
1 polymer ?
#
loop_
_entity_poly.entity_id
_entity_poly.type
_entity_poly.pdbx_seq_one_letter_code
_entity_poly.pdbx_strand_id
1 'polypeptide(L)'
;MSDMELITFPAVQTRLNVEEEQALLRVVREGSTLAIGPEAAEFEKEWTQYIGCGDTVAVCNCSAALELTAILSGIGPGDEVILPAHTFVATAVPFARTGATLCWTDIDPNSRVLSAESIATRITDKTKAIVVVHLYGLPADMDAIMSLAAEHNLIVIEDCAQAPGARYHGKRVGSIGDFGCFSFHAQKNITTLGEGGMFTVRNPDHGVQGRRLRWMGNWPFEENRQRYWLPAMANVVEPIPGQLPHNFCMGEPNAAVGRLLMKRLDAINERRRCQAGRLRNALGDYPELSFQHTPDGCEHAYHLMAARYDGQPYGKNRDDLIQLLLDKYQLKCIIQYWPLCRTDLFEKLGFGKADIPQTDRFFDNMISIPWWSDMRDELIDDIARRLAGALDDMRG
;
A
#
# COMPACT_ATOMS: atom_id res chain seq x y z
N MET A 1 19.05 -35.95 3.65
CA MET A 1 18.35 -34.64 3.64
C MET A 1 18.05 -34.38 2.18
N SER A 2 16.79 -34.25 1.79
CA SER A 2 16.39 -34.08 0.39
C SER A 2 16.91 -32.72 -0.09
N ASP A 3 17.36 -32.66 -1.37
CA ASP A 3 17.75 -31.44 -2.08
C ASP A 3 16.56 -30.48 -2.32
N MET A 4 15.79 -30.17 -1.27
CA MET A 4 14.72 -29.19 -1.38
C MET A 4 15.34 -27.80 -1.50
N GLU A 5 15.01 -27.11 -2.60
CA GLU A 5 15.39 -25.72 -2.81
C GLU A 5 14.66 -24.80 -1.81
N LEU A 6 15.37 -23.80 -1.30
CA LEU A 6 14.79 -22.80 -0.39
C LEU A 6 13.79 -21.89 -1.13
N ILE A 7 12.55 -21.86 -0.67
CA ILE A 7 11.55 -20.92 -1.14
C ILE A 7 11.57 -19.68 -0.22
N THR A 8 11.77 -18.52 -0.82
CA THR A 8 11.84 -17.23 -0.11
C THR A 8 11.19 -16.10 -0.94
N PHE A 9 11.00 -14.94 -0.32
CA PHE A 9 10.47 -13.76 -0.99
C PHE A 9 11.45 -13.24 -2.04
N PRO A 10 10.98 -12.95 -3.27
CA PRO A 10 11.83 -12.32 -4.28
C PRO A 10 12.04 -10.83 -3.97
N ALA A 11 13.13 -10.27 -4.49
CA ALA A 11 13.39 -8.84 -4.42
C ALA A 11 12.40 -8.02 -5.27
N VAL A 12 11.87 -8.61 -6.34
CA VAL A 12 10.91 -7.99 -7.27
C VAL A 12 9.70 -8.91 -7.44
N GLN A 13 8.51 -8.38 -7.25
CA GLN A 13 7.24 -9.14 -7.28
C GLN A 13 6.75 -9.46 -8.70
N THR A 14 6.96 -8.55 -9.64
CA THR A 14 6.49 -8.67 -11.04
C THR A 14 7.64 -8.35 -11.97
N ARG A 15 7.98 -9.28 -12.85
CA ARG A 15 9.03 -9.09 -13.88
C ARG A 15 8.47 -8.32 -15.07
N LEU A 16 9.34 -7.54 -15.69
CA LEU A 16 9.03 -6.87 -16.94
C LEU A 16 8.95 -7.86 -18.08
N ASN A 17 8.08 -7.59 -19.03
CA ASN A 17 8.05 -8.24 -20.31
C ASN A 17 8.86 -7.44 -21.35
N VAL A 18 9.00 -7.98 -22.55
CA VAL A 18 9.79 -7.35 -23.64
C VAL A 18 9.25 -5.98 -24.04
N GLU A 19 7.93 -5.79 -24.01
CA GLU A 19 7.30 -4.51 -24.37
C GLU A 19 7.61 -3.42 -23.34
N GLU A 20 7.60 -3.77 -22.06
CA GLU A 20 7.93 -2.89 -20.94
C GLU A 20 9.41 -2.52 -20.94
N GLU A 21 10.30 -3.48 -21.25
CA GLU A 21 11.74 -3.23 -21.44
C GLU A 21 11.99 -2.30 -22.63
N GLN A 22 11.29 -2.51 -23.76
CA GLN A 22 11.40 -1.65 -24.93
C GLN A 22 10.93 -0.22 -24.67
N ALA A 23 9.83 -0.05 -23.91
CA ALA A 23 9.36 1.27 -23.52
C ALA A 23 10.39 2.03 -22.66
N LEU A 24 11.01 1.35 -21.69
CA LEU A 24 12.12 1.89 -20.93
C LEU A 24 13.27 2.37 -21.84
N LEU A 25 13.73 1.50 -22.73
CA LEU A 25 14.85 1.79 -23.64
C LEU A 25 14.53 2.93 -24.59
N ARG A 26 13.29 3.01 -25.09
CA ARG A 26 12.82 4.13 -25.94
C ARG A 26 12.96 5.47 -25.23
N VAL A 27 12.47 5.57 -23.97
CA VAL A 27 12.56 6.83 -23.22
C VAL A 27 14.00 7.23 -22.95
N VAL A 28 14.88 6.28 -22.60
CA VAL A 28 16.29 6.55 -22.32
C VAL A 28 17.06 6.98 -23.56
N ARG A 29 16.73 6.44 -24.74
CA ARG A 29 17.46 6.70 -26.00
C ARG A 29 16.93 7.90 -26.77
N GLU A 30 15.62 8.13 -26.74
CA GLU A 30 14.90 9.03 -27.64
C GLU A 30 14.15 10.14 -26.90
N GLY A 31 13.99 10.02 -25.57
CA GLY A 31 13.26 10.99 -24.76
C GLY A 31 13.90 12.37 -24.75
N SER A 32 13.08 13.40 -24.90
CA SER A 32 13.52 14.81 -24.82
C SER A 32 13.81 15.25 -23.38
N THR A 33 13.25 14.55 -22.41
CA THR A 33 13.47 14.74 -20.97
C THR A 33 13.42 13.40 -20.24
N LEU A 34 14.06 13.29 -19.08
CA LEU A 34 14.03 12.13 -18.21
C LEU A 34 13.24 12.36 -16.91
N ALA A 35 12.69 13.55 -16.74
CA ALA A 35 11.83 13.90 -15.62
C ALA A 35 10.79 14.95 -16.04
N ILE A 36 9.59 14.86 -15.49
CA ILE A 36 8.50 15.83 -15.74
C ILE A 36 8.23 16.01 -17.25
N GLY A 37 7.86 14.94 -17.89
CA GLY A 37 7.62 14.92 -19.33
C GLY A 37 6.33 14.18 -19.69
N PRO A 38 6.19 13.78 -20.95
CA PRO A 38 4.93 13.21 -21.46
C PRO A 38 4.57 11.85 -20.87
N GLU A 39 5.55 11.02 -20.50
CA GLU A 39 5.22 9.68 -19.95
C GLU A 39 4.55 9.79 -18.58
N ALA A 40 5.06 10.67 -17.71
CA ALA A 40 4.45 10.90 -16.40
C ALA A 40 3.06 11.54 -16.54
N ALA A 41 2.88 12.49 -17.45
CA ALA A 41 1.60 13.14 -17.71
C ALA A 41 0.54 12.14 -18.24
N GLU A 42 0.91 11.30 -19.20
CA GLU A 42 0.01 10.26 -19.72
C GLU A 42 -0.26 9.17 -18.67
N PHE A 43 0.71 8.82 -17.83
CA PHE A 43 0.49 7.88 -16.73
C PHE A 43 -0.53 8.41 -15.72
N GLU A 44 -0.43 9.70 -15.33
CA GLU A 44 -1.42 10.36 -14.48
C GLU A 44 -2.82 10.28 -15.09
N LYS A 45 -2.97 10.62 -16.36
CA LYS A 45 -4.24 10.58 -17.08
C LYS A 45 -4.82 9.16 -17.19
N GLU A 46 -4.00 8.19 -17.58
CA GLU A 46 -4.41 6.78 -17.70
C GLU A 46 -4.79 6.22 -16.33
N TRP A 47 -4.05 6.57 -15.25
CA TRP A 47 -4.36 6.15 -13.88
C TRP A 47 -5.66 6.79 -13.37
N THR A 48 -5.90 8.08 -13.66
CA THR A 48 -7.16 8.77 -13.34
C THR A 48 -8.36 8.02 -13.92
N GLN A 49 -8.26 7.62 -15.20
CA GLN A 49 -9.31 6.85 -15.89
C GLN A 49 -9.47 5.44 -15.30
N TYR A 50 -8.34 4.77 -15.01
CA TYR A 50 -8.34 3.43 -14.47
C TYR A 50 -8.96 3.38 -13.06
N ILE A 51 -8.59 4.30 -12.18
CA ILE A 51 -9.12 4.37 -10.81
C ILE A 51 -10.54 4.93 -10.79
N GLY A 52 -10.87 5.91 -11.64
CA GLY A 52 -12.17 6.58 -11.66
C GLY A 52 -12.27 7.69 -10.61
N CYS A 53 -11.20 8.46 -10.41
CA CYS A 53 -11.11 9.59 -9.47
C CYS A 53 -11.16 10.94 -10.17
N GLY A 54 -11.09 12.04 -9.41
CA GLY A 54 -11.12 13.41 -9.94
C GLY A 54 -9.86 13.80 -10.70
N ASP A 55 -8.68 13.48 -10.14
CA ASP A 55 -7.37 13.72 -10.75
C ASP A 55 -6.30 12.86 -10.06
N THR A 56 -5.10 12.79 -10.65
CA THR A 56 -3.99 11.97 -10.19
C THR A 56 -2.66 12.68 -10.36
N VAL A 57 -1.73 12.48 -9.42
CA VAL A 57 -0.38 13.07 -9.47
C VAL A 57 0.67 11.99 -9.22
N ALA A 58 1.56 11.78 -10.18
CA ALA A 58 2.68 10.86 -10.08
C ALA A 58 3.81 11.42 -9.21
N VAL A 59 4.36 10.60 -8.33
CA VAL A 59 5.42 10.96 -7.38
C VAL A 59 6.50 9.88 -7.31
N CYS A 60 7.63 10.20 -6.69
CA CYS A 60 8.77 9.27 -6.61
C CYS A 60 8.51 8.01 -5.76
N ASN A 61 7.57 8.04 -4.81
CA ASN A 61 7.14 6.86 -4.03
C ASN A 61 5.84 7.16 -3.26
N CYS A 62 5.25 6.14 -2.64
CA CYS A 62 4.01 6.29 -1.86
C CYS A 62 4.18 7.14 -0.59
N SER A 63 5.37 7.15 0.03
CA SER A 63 5.63 8.00 1.19
C SER A 63 5.52 9.48 0.83
N ALA A 64 6.02 9.87 -0.35
CA ALA A 64 5.83 11.19 -0.92
C ALA A 64 4.35 11.49 -1.23
N ALA A 65 3.59 10.51 -1.74
CA ALA A 65 2.16 10.63 -1.93
C ALA A 65 1.43 10.95 -0.61
N LEU A 66 1.68 10.15 0.43
CA LEU A 66 1.11 10.35 1.76
C LEU A 66 1.51 11.70 2.38
N GLU A 67 2.75 12.14 2.19
CA GLU A 67 3.23 13.44 2.69
C GLU A 67 2.50 14.61 2.00
N LEU A 68 2.37 14.55 0.68
CA LEU A 68 1.64 15.58 -0.06
C LEU A 68 0.15 15.59 0.29
N THR A 69 -0.48 14.42 0.50
CA THR A 69 -1.89 14.36 0.91
C THR A 69 -2.11 14.88 2.34
N ALA A 70 -1.17 14.67 3.26
CA ALA A 70 -1.21 15.25 4.60
C ALA A 70 -1.18 16.80 4.54
N ILE A 71 -0.30 17.36 3.69
CA ILE A 71 -0.22 18.81 3.45
C ILE A 71 -1.51 19.34 2.81
N LEU A 72 -1.99 18.68 1.74
CA LEU A 72 -3.23 19.06 1.03
C LEU A 72 -4.46 19.00 1.92
N SER A 73 -4.46 18.12 2.92
CA SER A 73 -5.51 17.98 3.91
C SER A 73 -5.48 19.06 5.00
N GLY A 74 -4.45 19.92 5.02
CA GLY A 74 -4.28 20.96 6.01
C GLY A 74 -4.11 20.42 7.44
N ILE A 75 -3.54 19.22 7.58
CA ILE A 75 -3.26 18.58 8.87
C ILE A 75 -2.04 19.25 9.51
N GLY A 76 -2.13 19.58 10.81
CA GLY A 76 -1.08 20.29 11.52
C GLY A 76 -1.07 20.06 13.02
N PRO A 77 -0.26 20.85 13.78
CA PRO A 77 -0.20 20.77 15.22
C PRO A 77 -1.57 21.03 15.87
N GLY A 78 -1.98 20.16 16.78
CA GLY A 78 -3.26 20.22 17.47
C GLY A 78 -4.36 19.35 16.84
N ASP A 79 -4.17 18.91 15.59
CA ASP A 79 -5.05 17.94 14.95
C ASP A 79 -4.73 16.51 15.37
N GLU A 80 -5.72 15.64 15.29
CA GLU A 80 -5.59 14.20 15.49
C GLU A 80 -5.85 13.46 14.18
N VAL A 81 -5.03 12.44 13.91
CA VAL A 81 -5.15 11.55 12.74
C VAL A 81 -5.34 10.13 13.23
N ILE A 82 -6.46 9.52 12.85
CA ILE A 82 -6.79 8.13 13.17
C ILE A 82 -6.21 7.22 12.10
N LEU A 83 -5.47 6.18 12.50
CA LEU A 83 -4.85 5.22 11.59
C LEU A 83 -4.61 3.86 12.27
N PRO A 84 -4.51 2.74 11.52
CA PRO A 84 -4.26 1.43 12.11
C PRO A 84 -2.84 1.33 12.68
N ALA A 85 -2.71 0.70 13.84
CA ALA A 85 -1.39 0.39 14.41
C ALA A 85 -0.64 -0.69 13.61
N HIS A 86 -1.38 -1.57 12.92
CA HIS A 86 -0.83 -2.67 12.12
C HIS A 86 -0.74 -2.29 10.64
N THR A 87 0.36 -1.64 10.29
CA THR A 87 0.66 -1.22 8.92
C THR A 87 2.16 -1.02 8.71
N PHE A 88 2.57 -0.65 7.49
CA PHE A 88 3.93 -0.23 7.20
C PHE A 88 4.20 1.18 7.75
N VAL A 89 5.42 1.42 8.20
CA VAL A 89 5.83 2.67 8.87
C VAL A 89 5.56 3.94 8.03
N ALA A 90 5.62 3.84 6.71
CA ALA A 90 5.36 4.96 5.81
C ALA A 90 3.93 5.50 5.89
N THR A 91 2.96 4.70 6.34
CA THR A 91 1.58 5.16 6.56
C THR A 91 1.49 6.23 7.64
N ALA A 92 2.33 6.18 8.68
CA ALA A 92 2.21 7.04 9.86
C ALA A 92 3.18 8.23 9.87
N VAL A 93 4.40 8.03 9.35
CA VAL A 93 5.48 9.05 9.41
C VAL A 93 5.10 10.39 8.80
N PRO A 94 4.44 10.48 7.63
CA PRO A 94 4.05 11.76 7.04
C PRO A 94 3.13 12.59 7.95
N PHE A 95 2.17 11.95 8.59
CA PHE A 95 1.24 12.64 9.50
C PHE A 95 1.92 13.05 10.81
N ALA A 96 2.83 12.24 11.35
CA ALA A 96 3.65 12.65 12.50
C ALA A 96 4.52 13.88 12.19
N ARG A 97 5.02 14.01 10.95
CA ARG A 97 5.79 15.19 10.50
C ARG A 97 5.00 16.48 10.47
N THR A 98 3.68 16.44 10.27
CA THR A 98 2.86 17.63 10.33
C THR A 98 2.71 18.21 11.76
N GLY A 99 3.14 17.46 12.78
CA GLY A 99 2.94 17.78 14.18
C GLY A 99 1.58 17.36 14.74
N ALA A 100 0.79 16.61 13.96
CA ALA A 100 -0.47 16.04 14.42
C ALA A 100 -0.24 14.88 15.42
N THR A 101 -1.24 14.63 16.24
CA THR A 101 -1.28 13.46 17.14
C THR A 101 -1.77 12.24 16.39
N LEU A 102 -1.02 11.14 16.47
CA LEU A 102 -1.43 9.86 15.90
C LEU A 102 -2.33 9.10 16.88
N CYS A 103 -3.54 8.76 16.44
CA CYS A 103 -4.52 7.99 17.20
C CYS A 103 -4.63 6.57 16.62
N TRP A 104 -3.99 5.61 17.28
CA TRP A 104 -3.97 4.23 16.81
C TRP A 104 -5.33 3.56 16.97
N THR A 105 -5.77 2.86 15.90
CA THR A 105 -6.96 1.99 15.94
C THR A 105 -6.59 0.53 15.86
N ASP A 106 -7.51 -0.31 16.30
CA ASP A 106 -7.43 -1.76 16.17
C ASP A 106 -7.96 -2.24 14.82
N ILE A 107 -7.71 -3.50 14.50
CA ILE A 107 -8.19 -4.19 13.31
C ILE A 107 -9.43 -5.03 13.60
N ASP A 108 -10.23 -5.31 12.57
CA ASP A 108 -11.21 -6.38 12.61
C ASP A 108 -10.49 -7.75 12.66
N PRO A 109 -10.89 -8.68 13.56
CA PRO A 109 -10.18 -9.93 13.75
C PRO A 109 -10.26 -10.91 12.56
N ASN A 110 -11.22 -10.75 11.65
CA ASN A 110 -11.42 -11.62 10.50
C ASN A 110 -10.81 -11.05 9.22
N SER A 111 -11.14 -9.81 8.90
CA SER A 111 -10.64 -9.12 7.70
C SER A 111 -9.24 -8.52 7.89
N ARG A 112 -8.78 -8.31 9.13
CA ARG A 112 -7.45 -7.77 9.46
C ARG A 112 -7.19 -6.35 8.95
N VAL A 113 -8.20 -5.66 8.41
CA VAL A 113 -8.17 -4.22 8.12
C VAL A 113 -8.70 -3.44 9.31
N LEU A 114 -8.49 -2.12 9.35
CA LEU A 114 -9.02 -1.30 10.44
C LEU A 114 -10.55 -1.39 10.50
N SER A 115 -11.11 -1.35 11.72
CA SER A 115 -12.55 -1.49 11.92
C SER A 115 -13.20 -0.13 12.19
N ALA A 116 -14.41 0.08 11.63
CA ALA A 116 -15.18 1.31 11.85
C ALA A 116 -15.53 1.50 13.33
N GLU A 117 -15.76 0.41 14.07
CA GLU A 117 -16.02 0.45 15.51
C GLU A 117 -14.80 0.97 16.27
N SER A 118 -13.60 0.51 15.90
CA SER A 118 -12.38 1.00 16.52
C SER A 118 -12.11 2.48 16.18
N ILE A 119 -12.41 2.92 14.96
CA ILE A 119 -12.34 4.32 14.55
C ILE A 119 -13.30 5.16 15.44
N ALA A 120 -14.56 4.76 15.57
CA ALA A 120 -15.59 5.50 16.32
C ALA A 120 -15.16 5.76 17.77
N THR A 121 -14.46 4.82 18.42
CA THR A 121 -13.96 5.00 19.79
C THR A 121 -12.80 6.00 19.93
N ARG A 122 -12.20 6.43 18.82
CA ARG A 122 -11.03 7.33 18.79
C ARG A 122 -11.36 8.74 18.32
N ILE A 123 -12.58 8.98 17.83
CA ILE A 123 -12.99 10.32 17.35
C ILE A 123 -13.14 11.28 18.52
N THR A 124 -12.53 12.44 18.37
CA THR A 124 -12.64 13.60 19.28
C THR A 124 -12.91 14.87 18.48
N ASP A 125 -13.13 16.00 19.15
CA ASP A 125 -13.28 17.31 18.52
C ASP A 125 -12.00 17.79 17.78
N LYS A 126 -10.86 17.12 17.99
CA LYS A 126 -9.59 17.40 17.34
C LYS A 126 -9.33 16.50 16.14
N THR A 127 -10.13 15.46 15.95
CA THR A 127 -9.95 14.53 14.86
C THR A 127 -10.14 15.24 13.52
N LYS A 128 -9.14 15.18 12.66
CA LYS A 128 -9.11 15.83 11.34
C LYS A 128 -9.25 14.85 10.22
N ALA A 129 -8.61 13.68 10.32
CA ALA A 129 -8.57 12.71 9.24
C ALA A 129 -8.52 11.26 9.74
N ILE A 130 -8.96 10.36 8.86
CA ILE A 130 -8.83 8.92 8.98
C ILE A 130 -7.92 8.45 7.83
N VAL A 131 -6.85 7.73 8.15
CA VAL A 131 -6.00 7.04 7.17
C VAL A 131 -6.39 5.58 7.12
N VAL A 132 -7.00 5.19 6.03
CA VAL A 132 -7.49 3.82 5.79
C VAL A 132 -6.44 3.03 5.06
N VAL A 133 -5.97 1.92 5.63
CA VAL A 133 -5.03 1.02 4.96
C VAL A 133 -5.76 -0.20 4.43
N HIS A 134 -5.69 -0.42 3.12
CA HIS A 134 -6.19 -1.64 2.47
C HIS A 134 -5.16 -2.76 2.63
N LEU A 135 -5.06 -3.27 3.86
CA LEU A 135 -3.96 -4.11 4.31
C LEU A 135 -3.90 -5.45 3.55
N TYR A 136 -2.71 -5.83 3.14
CA TYR A 136 -2.39 -7.03 2.34
C TYR A 136 -3.06 -7.07 0.96
N GLY A 137 -3.81 -6.02 0.61
CA GLY A 137 -4.55 -5.90 -0.64
C GLY A 137 -6.06 -6.09 -0.50
N LEU A 138 -6.58 -6.22 0.73
CA LEU A 138 -8.01 -6.29 0.99
C LEU A 138 -8.58 -4.88 1.23
N PRO A 139 -9.64 -4.48 0.51
CA PRO A 139 -10.37 -3.25 0.83
C PRO A 139 -10.93 -3.27 2.25
N ALA A 140 -10.80 -2.16 2.97
CA ALA A 140 -11.52 -1.92 4.22
C ALA A 140 -13.01 -1.70 3.95
N ASP A 141 -13.84 -1.77 4.99
CA ASP A 141 -15.27 -1.46 4.89
C ASP A 141 -15.47 0.05 4.70
N MET A 142 -15.41 0.46 3.42
CA MET A 142 -15.45 1.88 3.07
C MET A 142 -16.82 2.50 3.27
N ASP A 143 -17.92 1.74 3.21
CA ASP A 143 -19.26 2.29 3.43
C ASP A 143 -19.41 2.72 4.91
N ALA A 144 -19.01 1.87 5.84
CA ALA A 144 -19.04 2.20 7.27
C ALA A 144 -18.09 3.35 7.61
N ILE A 145 -16.87 3.34 7.05
CA ILE A 145 -15.86 4.38 7.29
C ILE A 145 -16.30 5.73 6.71
N MET A 146 -16.80 5.76 5.49
CA MET A 146 -17.27 7.01 4.84
C MET A 146 -18.51 7.57 5.51
N SER A 147 -19.41 6.71 6.03
CA SER A 147 -20.57 7.17 6.82
C SER A 147 -20.11 7.87 8.09
N LEU A 148 -19.17 7.26 8.82
CA LEU A 148 -18.60 7.83 10.04
C LEU A 148 -17.83 9.14 9.77
N ALA A 149 -17.05 9.18 8.69
CA ALA A 149 -16.33 10.38 8.28
C ALA A 149 -17.28 11.53 7.92
N ALA A 150 -18.39 11.24 7.24
CA ALA A 150 -19.40 12.25 6.90
C ALA A 150 -20.10 12.81 8.14
N GLU A 151 -20.43 11.95 9.12
CA GLU A 151 -21.05 12.36 10.39
C GLU A 151 -20.17 13.36 11.17
N HIS A 152 -18.85 13.15 11.14
CA HIS A 152 -17.88 13.95 11.90
C HIS A 152 -17.09 14.95 11.03
N ASN A 153 -17.44 15.10 9.75
CA ASN A 153 -16.74 15.99 8.81
C ASN A 153 -15.21 15.71 8.72
N LEU A 154 -14.82 14.44 8.67
CA LEU A 154 -13.44 13.99 8.63
C LEU A 154 -12.97 13.75 7.19
N ILE A 155 -11.69 14.01 6.94
CA ILE A 155 -11.02 13.69 5.69
C ILE A 155 -10.64 12.21 5.68
N VAL A 156 -10.88 11.50 4.55
CA VAL A 156 -10.50 10.10 4.39
C VAL A 156 -9.38 9.98 3.38
N ILE A 157 -8.24 9.42 3.82
CA ILE A 157 -7.06 9.15 3.01
C ILE A 157 -6.89 7.63 2.91
N GLU A 158 -7.00 7.09 1.69
CA GLU A 158 -6.81 5.66 1.42
C GLU A 158 -5.32 5.36 1.16
N ASP A 159 -4.67 4.58 2.02
CA ASP A 159 -3.37 3.99 1.73
C ASP A 159 -3.59 2.70 0.93
N CYS A 160 -3.46 2.82 -0.38
CA CYS A 160 -3.63 1.77 -1.37
C CYS A 160 -2.29 1.11 -1.77
N ALA A 161 -1.20 1.35 -1.03
CA ALA A 161 0.14 0.85 -1.37
C ALA A 161 0.20 -0.68 -1.53
N GLN A 162 -0.74 -1.41 -0.94
CA GLN A 162 -0.84 -2.86 -1.00
C GLN A 162 -2.04 -3.34 -1.84
N ALA A 163 -2.86 -2.42 -2.33
CA ALA A 163 -4.14 -2.74 -2.96
C ALA A 163 -4.35 -2.10 -4.36
N PRO A 164 -3.31 -1.94 -5.20
CA PRO A 164 -3.54 -1.38 -6.52
C PRO A 164 -4.50 -2.27 -7.31
N GLY A 165 -5.60 -1.68 -7.82
CA GLY A 165 -6.62 -2.39 -8.58
C GLY A 165 -7.62 -3.23 -7.78
N ALA A 166 -7.50 -3.29 -6.45
CA ALA A 166 -8.53 -3.88 -5.58
C ALA A 166 -9.85 -3.12 -5.70
N ARG A 167 -10.99 -3.82 -5.45
CA ARG A 167 -12.32 -3.22 -5.59
C ARG A 167 -13.15 -3.45 -4.34
N TYR A 168 -13.92 -2.44 -3.98
CA TYR A 168 -14.95 -2.45 -2.97
C TYR A 168 -16.29 -2.12 -3.63
N HIS A 169 -17.24 -3.07 -3.65
CA HIS A 169 -18.54 -2.96 -4.34
C HIS A 169 -18.42 -2.39 -5.77
N GLY A 170 -17.46 -2.94 -6.53
CA GLY A 170 -17.19 -2.57 -7.93
C GLY A 170 -16.37 -1.28 -8.12
N LYS A 171 -16.19 -0.43 -7.11
CA LYS A 171 -15.33 0.76 -7.16
C LYS A 171 -13.88 0.38 -6.84
N ARG A 172 -12.91 0.92 -7.56
CA ARG A 172 -11.50 0.73 -7.21
C ARG A 172 -11.15 1.54 -5.95
N VAL A 173 -10.41 0.92 -5.03
CA VAL A 173 -9.85 1.64 -3.87
C VAL A 173 -8.94 2.77 -4.35
N GLY A 174 -8.87 3.84 -3.56
CA GLY A 174 -8.21 5.08 -3.94
C GLY A 174 -9.09 6.05 -4.73
N SER A 175 -10.39 5.69 -4.96
CA SER A 175 -11.40 6.59 -5.52
C SER A 175 -12.56 6.87 -4.56
N ILE A 176 -12.54 6.28 -3.38
CA ILE A 176 -13.68 6.30 -2.46
C ILE A 176 -13.49 7.39 -1.40
N GLY A 177 -12.30 7.54 -0.85
CA GLY A 177 -11.90 8.62 0.06
C GLY A 177 -11.73 9.97 -0.63
N ASP A 178 -11.20 10.95 0.08
CA ASP A 178 -10.83 12.26 -0.48
C ASP A 178 -9.51 12.19 -1.23
N PHE A 179 -8.60 11.32 -0.77
CA PHE A 179 -7.31 11.02 -1.35
C PHE A 179 -7.07 9.51 -1.37
N GLY A 180 -6.29 9.04 -2.36
CA GLY A 180 -5.76 7.67 -2.40
C GLY A 180 -4.26 7.70 -2.70
N CYS A 181 -3.46 6.87 -2.03
CA CYS A 181 -2.00 6.82 -2.18
C CYS A 181 -1.55 5.44 -2.64
N PHE A 182 -0.80 5.36 -3.72
CA PHE A 182 -0.36 4.11 -4.34
C PHE A 182 1.16 3.99 -4.35
N SER A 183 1.65 2.77 -4.25
CA SER A 183 3.06 2.42 -4.31
C SER A 183 3.36 1.55 -5.53
N PHE A 184 4.41 1.91 -6.24
CA PHE A 184 4.99 1.12 -7.32
C PHE A 184 6.43 0.67 -6.98
N HIS A 185 6.69 0.46 -5.70
CA HIS A 185 7.96 -0.12 -5.23
C HIS A 185 8.17 -1.51 -5.82
N ALA A 186 9.43 -1.96 -5.95
CA ALA A 186 9.79 -3.27 -6.51
C ALA A 186 9.02 -4.46 -5.92
N GLN A 187 8.62 -4.37 -4.65
CA GLN A 187 7.88 -5.42 -3.93
C GLN A 187 6.35 -5.28 -4.04
N LYS A 188 5.82 -4.39 -4.88
CA LYS A 188 4.37 -4.23 -5.08
C LYS A 188 3.87 -5.05 -6.26
N ASN A 189 2.54 -5.22 -6.36
CA ASN A 189 1.91 -6.00 -7.43
C ASN A 189 2.31 -5.54 -8.84
N ILE A 190 2.55 -4.24 -8.99
CA ILE A 190 3.23 -3.63 -10.15
C ILE A 190 4.31 -2.68 -9.65
N THR A 191 5.34 -2.45 -10.47
CA THR A 191 6.49 -1.63 -10.10
C THR A 191 6.85 -0.63 -11.20
N THR A 192 7.53 0.45 -10.80
CA THR A 192 8.14 1.42 -11.73
C THR A 192 9.67 1.44 -11.55
N LEU A 193 10.31 0.27 -11.70
CA LEU A 193 11.77 0.07 -11.63
C LEU A 193 12.40 0.35 -10.25
N GLY A 194 11.72 -0.09 -9.19
CA GLY A 194 12.26 0.00 -7.83
C GLY A 194 11.51 0.96 -6.94
N GLU A 195 11.30 2.19 -7.36
CA GLU A 195 10.52 3.19 -6.66
C GLU A 195 9.51 3.85 -7.60
N GLY A 196 8.41 4.32 -7.03
CA GLY A 196 7.36 5.08 -7.68
C GLY A 196 6.11 5.13 -6.82
N GLY A 197 5.29 6.13 -7.06
CA GLY A 197 4.03 6.32 -6.38
C GLY A 197 3.09 7.21 -7.17
N MET A 198 1.86 7.24 -6.69
CA MET A 198 0.80 8.05 -7.25
C MET A 198 -0.13 8.45 -6.12
N PHE A 199 -0.67 9.66 -6.14
CA PHE A 199 -1.84 9.93 -5.32
C PHE A 199 -3.01 10.40 -6.19
N THR A 200 -4.18 9.99 -5.80
CA THR A 200 -5.46 10.37 -6.41
C THR A 200 -6.15 11.40 -5.52
N VAL A 201 -6.96 12.23 -6.12
CA VAL A 201 -7.76 13.23 -5.43
C VAL A 201 -9.20 13.19 -5.93
N ARG A 202 -10.15 13.41 -5.03
CA ARG A 202 -11.57 13.60 -5.39
C ARG A 202 -11.79 14.99 -5.99
N ASN A 203 -11.21 16.03 -5.38
CA ASN A 203 -11.27 17.41 -5.88
C ASN A 203 -10.08 17.70 -6.83
N PRO A 204 -10.31 17.97 -8.12
CA PRO A 204 -9.23 18.25 -9.07
C PRO A 204 -8.32 19.43 -8.69
N ASP A 205 -8.80 20.42 -7.93
CA ASP A 205 -7.98 21.55 -7.48
C ASP A 205 -6.81 21.08 -6.60
N HIS A 206 -7.00 20.03 -5.80
CA HIS A 206 -5.91 19.41 -5.05
C HIS A 206 -4.86 18.77 -5.96
N GLY A 207 -5.24 18.29 -7.15
CA GLY A 207 -4.28 17.78 -8.15
C GLY A 207 -3.38 18.91 -8.68
N VAL A 208 -3.95 20.07 -8.98
CA VAL A 208 -3.19 21.26 -9.41
C VAL A 208 -2.21 21.70 -8.30
N GLN A 209 -2.66 21.81 -7.06
CA GLN A 209 -1.81 22.15 -5.92
C GLN A 209 -0.73 21.09 -5.68
N GLY A 210 -1.09 19.80 -5.77
CA GLY A 210 -0.19 18.69 -5.62
C GLY A 210 0.96 18.66 -6.63
N ARG A 211 0.69 19.00 -7.91
CA ARG A 211 1.73 19.10 -8.94
C ARG A 211 2.72 20.22 -8.62
N ARG A 212 2.25 21.35 -8.07
CA ARG A 212 3.12 22.44 -7.60
C ARG A 212 3.95 22.02 -6.38
N LEU A 213 3.31 21.41 -5.38
CA LEU A 213 3.99 20.90 -4.18
C LEU A 213 5.06 19.86 -4.54
N ARG A 214 4.77 18.96 -5.48
CA ARG A 214 5.67 17.93 -5.96
C ARG A 214 6.96 18.47 -6.58
N TRP A 215 6.90 19.63 -7.24
CA TRP A 215 8.00 20.16 -8.03
C TRP A 215 8.35 21.61 -7.65
N MET A 216 8.86 21.82 -6.45
CA MET A 216 9.47 23.08 -6.00
C MET A 216 8.59 24.32 -6.18
N GLY A 217 7.26 24.18 -6.12
CA GLY A 217 6.30 25.26 -6.35
C GLY A 217 6.24 25.74 -7.80
N ASN A 218 6.87 25.00 -8.71
CA ASN A 218 6.97 25.42 -10.11
C ASN A 218 5.61 25.27 -10.82
N TRP A 219 5.33 26.23 -11.69
CA TRP A 219 4.15 26.23 -12.55
C TRP A 219 4.59 26.00 -14.00
N PRO A 220 3.94 25.14 -14.76
CA PRO A 220 4.26 24.94 -16.17
C PRO A 220 4.20 26.27 -16.92
N PHE A 221 5.21 26.52 -17.75
CA PHE A 221 5.19 27.67 -18.63
C PHE A 221 4.24 27.42 -19.80
N GLU A 222 3.59 28.46 -20.28
CA GLU A 222 2.93 28.44 -21.57
C GLU A 222 3.93 28.13 -22.70
N GLU A 223 3.52 27.29 -23.67
CA GLU A 223 4.39 26.81 -24.75
C GLU A 223 5.01 27.95 -25.57
N ASN A 224 4.34 29.13 -25.67
CA ASN A 224 4.73 30.27 -26.51
C ASN A 224 5.18 31.50 -25.70
N ARG A 225 6.00 31.33 -24.65
CA ARG A 225 6.49 32.51 -23.94
C ARG A 225 7.40 33.39 -24.83
N GLN A 226 7.09 34.70 -24.79
CA GLN A 226 7.85 35.71 -25.55
C GLN A 226 9.31 35.86 -25.06
N ARG A 227 9.60 35.45 -23.82
CA ARG A 227 10.94 35.60 -23.21
C ARG A 227 11.47 34.24 -22.80
N TYR A 228 11.82 33.38 -23.77
CA TYR A 228 12.32 32.03 -23.57
C TYR A 228 13.60 31.95 -22.72
N TRP A 229 14.35 33.06 -22.63
CA TRP A 229 15.61 33.14 -21.86
C TRP A 229 15.40 33.35 -20.35
N LEU A 230 14.19 33.58 -19.86
CA LEU A 230 13.93 33.64 -18.43
C LEU A 230 14.13 32.24 -17.82
N PRO A 231 14.82 32.17 -16.66
CA PRO A 231 15.04 30.90 -15.97
C PRO A 231 13.72 30.15 -15.71
N ALA A 232 13.74 28.83 -15.83
CA ALA A 232 12.56 27.98 -15.59
C ALA A 232 11.98 28.18 -14.19
N MET A 233 12.83 28.42 -13.18
CA MET A 233 12.41 28.63 -11.79
C MET A 233 11.95 30.05 -11.47
N ALA A 234 11.80 30.94 -12.48
CA ALA A 234 11.29 32.29 -12.26
C ALA A 234 9.80 32.36 -11.89
N ASN A 235 9.06 31.26 -12.05
CA ASN A 235 7.65 31.14 -11.75
C ASN A 235 7.33 30.26 -10.51
N VAL A 236 8.29 30.09 -9.61
CA VAL A 236 8.06 29.43 -8.32
C VAL A 236 7.00 30.21 -7.52
N VAL A 237 5.98 29.50 -7.09
CA VAL A 237 4.89 30.07 -6.29
C VAL A 237 4.71 29.27 -4.99
N GLU A 238 4.12 29.89 -4.01
CA GLU A 238 3.67 29.20 -2.80
C GLU A 238 2.38 28.42 -3.13
N PRO A 239 2.41 27.06 -3.14
CA PRO A 239 1.26 26.28 -3.56
C PRO A 239 0.13 26.31 -2.53
N ILE A 240 0.49 26.34 -1.25
CA ILE A 240 -0.39 26.41 -0.09
C ILE A 240 0.28 27.35 0.92
N PRO A 241 -0.47 28.32 1.51
CA PRO A 241 0.10 29.25 2.47
C PRO A 241 0.85 28.59 3.62
N GLY A 242 2.10 28.98 3.84
CA GLY A 242 2.95 28.43 4.90
C GLY A 242 3.57 27.06 4.60
N GLN A 243 3.30 26.46 3.44
CA GLN A 243 3.84 25.15 3.06
C GLN A 243 4.95 25.27 2.01
N LEU A 244 6.11 24.71 2.34
CA LEU A 244 7.23 24.64 1.41
C LEU A 244 7.02 23.47 0.42
N PRO A 245 7.34 23.67 -0.86
CA PRO A 245 7.25 22.60 -1.85
C PRO A 245 8.42 21.62 -1.75
N HIS A 246 8.24 20.47 -2.40
CA HIS A 246 9.19 19.34 -2.43
C HIS A 246 9.71 19.10 -3.86
N ASN A 247 10.68 18.19 -3.99
CA ASN A 247 11.07 17.59 -5.25
C ASN A 247 10.78 16.07 -5.18
N PHE A 248 9.53 15.70 -5.46
CA PHE A 248 9.02 14.32 -5.40
C PHE A 248 8.62 13.80 -6.78
N CYS A 249 9.24 14.26 -7.83
CA CYS A 249 8.87 13.90 -9.20
C CYS A 249 9.19 12.44 -9.52
N MET A 250 8.30 11.80 -10.28
CA MET A 250 8.58 10.51 -10.91
C MET A 250 9.45 10.71 -12.15
N GLY A 251 10.38 9.79 -12.40
CA GLY A 251 11.17 9.77 -13.64
C GLY A 251 10.35 9.29 -14.84
N GLU A 252 10.64 9.80 -16.03
CA GLU A 252 9.97 9.41 -17.28
C GLU A 252 10.15 7.90 -17.61
N PRO A 253 11.35 7.30 -17.45
CA PRO A 253 11.52 5.84 -17.64
C PRO A 253 10.64 5.03 -16.72
N ASN A 254 10.48 5.48 -15.46
CA ASN A 254 9.60 4.85 -14.46
C ASN A 254 8.14 4.93 -14.89
N ALA A 255 7.69 6.10 -15.34
CA ALA A 255 6.32 6.32 -15.80
C ALA A 255 5.99 5.47 -17.03
N ALA A 256 6.89 5.39 -18.01
CA ALA A 256 6.70 4.58 -19.21
C ALA A 256 6.47 3.09 -18.91
N VAL A 257 7.25 2.54 -17.97
CA VAL A 257 7.07 1.15 -17.50
C VAL A 257 5.76 1.01 -16.73
N GLY A 258 5.45 1.96 -15.83
CA GLY A 258 4.22 1.97 -15.02
C GLY A 258 2.95 1.94 -15.88
N ARG A 259 2.92 2.71 -16.98
CA ARG A 259 1.82 2.75 -17.95
C ARG A 259 1.51 1.37 -18.56
N LEU A 260 2.54 0.61 -18.92
CA LEU A 260 2.35 -0.72 -19.51
C LEU A 260 1.97 -1.76 -18.45
N LEU A 261 2.63 -1.74 -17.29
CA LEU A 261 2.29 -2.64 -16.18
C LEU A 261 0.86 -2.41 -15.67
N MET A 262 0.37 -1.17 -15.65
CA MET A 262 -1.01 -0.85 -15.31
C MET A 262 -2.01 -1.61 -16.20
N LYS A 263 -1.74 -1.75 -17.50
CA LYS A 263 -2.61 -2.49 -18.43
C LYS A 263 -2.73 -3.98 -18.09
N ARG A 264 -1.75 -4.53 -17.38
CA ARG A 264 -1.74 -5.93 -16.91
C ARG A 264 -2.27 -6.10 -15.48
N LEU A 265 -2.53 -5.02 -14.76
CA LEU A 265 -2.80 -5.07 -13.31
C LEU A 265 -4.03 -5.91 -12.96
N ASP A 266 -5.12 -5.78 -13.70
CA ASP A 266 -6.34 -6.57 -13.45
C ASP A 266 -6.08 -8.07 -13.66
N ALA A 267 -5.31 -8.44 -14.70
CA ALA A 267 -4.92 -9.83 -14.94
C ALA A 267 -3.96 -10.38 -13.88
N ILE A 268 -3.01 -9.55 -13.41
CA ILE A 268 -2.11 -9.89 -12.30
C ILE A 268 -2.93 -10.18 -11.04
N ASN A 269 -3.86 -9.30 -10.68
CA ASN A 269 -4.68 -9.46 -9.48
C ASN A 269 -5.61 -10.68 -9.59
N GLU A 270 -6.19 -10.94 -10.76
CA GLU A 270 -7.01 -12.14 -10.98
C GLU A 270 -6.20 -13.41 -10.78
N ARG A 271 -4.99 -13.49 -11.36
CA ARG A 271 -4.10 -14.63 -11.15
C ARG A 271 -3.78 -14.82 -9.66
N ARG A 272 -3.49 -13.74 -8.92
CA ARG A 272 -3.23 -13.79 -7.48
C ARG A 272 -4.45 -14.30 -6.70
N ARG A 273 -5.67 -13.91 -7.08
CA ARG A 273 -6.90 -14.45 -6.48
C ARG A 273 -7.05 -15.94 -6.72
N CYS A 274 -6.85 -16.40 -7.95
CA CYS A 274 -6.90 -17.85 -8.29
C CYS A 274 -5.88 -18.65 -7.48
N GLN A 275 -4.64 -18.16 -7.41
CA GLN A 275 -3.56 -18.81 -6.67
C GLN A 275 -3.82 -18.81 -5.15
N ALA A 276 -4.34 -17.72 -4.60
CA ALA A 276 -4.72 -17.65 -3.19
C ALA A 276 -5.85 -18.65 -2.86
N GLY A 277 -6.84 -18.78 -3.75
CA GLY A 277 -7.89 -19.80 -3.65
C GLY A 277 -7.30 -21.21 -3.65
N ARG A 278 -6.36 -21.50 -4.58
CA ARG A 278 -5.67 -22.81 -4.67
C ARG A 278 -4.92 -23.15 -3.37
N LEU A 279 -4.12 -22.22 -2.84
CA LEU A 279 -3.38 -22.42 -1.60
C LEU A 279 -4.31 -22.63 -0.40
N ARG A 280 -5.35 -21.80 -0.25
CA ARG A 280 -6.32 -21.88 0.84
C ARG A 280 -7.11 -23.21 0.80
N ASN A 281 -7.52 -23.66 -0.38
CA ASN A 281 -8.22 -24.93 -0.55
C ASN A 281 -7.34 -26.12 -0.17
N ALA A 282 -6.05 -26.10 -0.55
CA ALA A 282 -5.09 -27.15 -0.20
C ALA A 282 -4.79 -27.23 1.31
N LEU A 283 -5.04 -26.14 2.04
CA LEU A 283 -4.82 -26.04 3.50
C LEU A 283 -6.14 -26.03 4.31
N GLY A 284 -7.27 -26.38 3.68
CA GLY A 284 -8.59 -26.34 4.32
C GLY A 284 -8.76 -27.28 5.53
N ASP A 285 -7.97 -28.34 5.60
CA ASP A 285 -7.98 -29.32 6.70
C ASP A 285 -7.17 -28.90 7.94
N TYR A 286 -6.60 -27.68 7.92
CA TYR A 286 -5.76 -27.11 8.96
C TYR A 286 -6.41 -25.89 9.62
N PRO A 287 -7.40 -26.08 10.52
CA PRO A 287 -8.15 -24.98 11.14
C PRO A 287 -7.28 -24.06 12.01
N GLU A 288 -6.13 -24.54 12.47
CA GLU A 288 -5.13 -23.73 13.19
C GLU A 288 -4.45 -22.66 12.31
N LEU A 289 -4.56 -22.78 10.97
CA LEU A 289 -4.03 -21.78 10.04
C LEU A 289 -5.19 -21.01 9.40
N SER A 290 -5.43 -19.79 9.85
CA SER A 290 -6.53 -18.96 9.34
C SER A 290 -6.02 -17.81 8.46
N PHE A 291 -6.60 -17.68 7.27
CA PHE A 291 -6.32 -16.61 6.32
C PHE A 291 -7.26 -15.42 6.52
N GLN A 292 -6.89 -14.28 5.93
CA GLN A 292 -7.71 -13.07 5.91
C GLN A 292 -9.07 -13.37 5.23
N HIS A 293 -10.16 -13.05 5.91
CA HIS A 293 -11.50 -13.17 5.33
C HIS A 293 -11.72 -12.05 4.31
N THR A 294 -12.22 -12.41 3.14
CA THR A 294 -12.61 -11.46 2.09
C THR A 294 -14.14 -11.33 2.10
N PRO A 295 -14.71 -10.20 2.53
CA PRO A 295 -16.14 -9.97 2.51
C PRO A 295 -16.72 -9.98 1.08
N ASP A 296 -18.01 -10.29 0.96
CA ASP A 296 -18.74 -10.20 -0.31
C ASP A 296 -18.65 -8.78 -0.88
N GLY A 297 -18.53 -8.67 -2.21
CA GLY A 297 -18.36 -7.40 -2.89
C GLY A 297 -16.95 -6.84 -2.90
N CYS A 298 -15.98 -7.49 -2.21
CA CYS A 298 -14.58 -7.11 -2.24
C CYS A 298 -13.77 -7.97 -3.22
N GLU A 299 -12.95 -7.30 -4.06
CA GLU A 299 -11.93 -7.97 -4.87
C GLU A 299 -10.55 -7.71 -4.27
N HIS A 300 -9.98 -8.74 -3.67
CA HIS A 300 -8.68 -8.69 -2.99
C HIS A 300 -7.53 -8.68 -4.01
N ALA A 301 -6.53 -7.81 -3.85
CA ALA A 301 -5.32 -7.78 -4.70
C ALA A 301 -4.23 -8.76 -4.25
N TYR A 302 -4.36 -9.37 -3.07
CA TYR A 302 -3.41 -10.34 -2.49
C TYR A 302 -1.94 -9.90 -2.62
N HIS A 303 -1.63 -8.69 -2.19
CA HIS A 303 -0.25 -8.20 -2.14
C HIS A 303 0.64 -9.11 -1.29
N LEU A 304 0.14 -9.53 -0.13
CA LEU A 304 0.78 -10.51 0.75
C LEU A 304 -0.19 -11.67 1.03
N MET A 305 0.38 -12.84 1.31
CA MET A 305 -0.35 -14.01 1.77
C MET A 305 -0.07 -14.20 3.26
N ALA A 306 -0.82 -13.47 4.09
CA ALA A 306 -0.71 -13.51 5.53
C ALA A 306 -1.72 -14.48 6.15
N ALA A 307 -1.26 -15.25 7.13
CA ALA A 307 -2.08 -16.16 7.90
C ALA A 307 -1.84 -15.98 9.40
N ARG A 308 -2.80 -16.38 10.22
CA ARG A 308 -2.66 -16.54 11.67
C ARG A 308 -2.54 -18.02 11.99
N TYR A 309 -1.50 -18.39 12.72
CA TYR A 309 -1.32 -19.74 13.23
C TYR A 309 -1.75 -19.83 14.71
N ASP A 310 -2.62 -20.77 15.05
CA ASP A 310 -3.04 -21.06 16.41
C ASP A 310 -2.47 -22.40 16.87
N GLY A 311 -1.25 -22.38 17.36
CA GLY A 311 -0.55 -23.58 17.85
C GLY A 311 -0.84 -23.91 19.32
N GLN A 312 -1.64 -23.10 20.02
CA GLN A 312 -1.92 -23.29 21.45
C GLN A 312 -2.46 -24.69 21.81
N PRO A 313 -3.37 -25.29 21.00
CA PRO A 313 -3.85 -26.64 21.28
C PRO A 313 -2.75 -27.70 21.30
N TYR A 314 -1.63 -27.45 20.67
CA TYR A 314 -0.48 -28.35 20.55
C TYR A 314 0.69 -27.95 21.44
N GLY A 315 0.53 -26.91 22.28
CA GLY A 315 1.62 -26.36 23.09
C GLY A 315 2.74 -25.72 22.26
N LYS A 316 2.42 -25.21 21.07
CA LYS A 316 3.33 -24.62 20.09
C LYS A 316 2.98 -23.15 19.85
N ASN A 317 3.94 -22.41 19.36
CA ASN A 317 3.74 -21.02 18.96
C ASN A 317 4.16 -20.77 17.49
N ARG A 318 3.92 -19.57 16.99
CA ARG A 318 4.27 -19.15 15.63
C ARG A 318 5.76 -19.29 15.32
N ASP A 319 6.63 -18.96 16.27
CA ASP A 319 8.09 -18.97 16.06
C ASP A 319 8.58 -20.42 15.91
N ASP A 320 7.99 -21.37 16.65
CA ASP A 320 8.23 -22.81 16.45
C ASP A 320 7.89 -23.25 15.02
N LEU A 321 6.72 -22.80 14.49
CA LEU A 321 6.31 -23.11 13.11
C LEU A 321 7.26 -22.48 12.08
N ILE A 322 7.62 -21.21 12.22
CA ILE A 322 8.54 -20.53 11.29
C ILE A 322 9.90 -21.22 11.27
N GLN A 323 10.42 -21.61 12.44
CA GLN A 323 11.71 -22.30 12.53
C GLN A 323 11.65 -23.68 11.88
N LEU A 324 10.57 -24.45 12.13
CA LEU A 324 10.37 -25.76 11.51
C LEU A 324 10.24 -25.68 9.99
N LEU A 325 9.46 -24.68 9.50
CA LEU A 325 9.31 -24.43 8.06
C LEU A 325 10.65 -24.12 7.39
N LEU A 326 11.51 -23.34 8.03
CA LEU A 326 12.84 -23.02 7.51
C LEU A 326 13.75 -24.26 7.53
N ASP A 327 13.90 -24.91 8.67
CA ASP A 327 14.93 -25.93 8.90
C ASP A 327 14.62 -27.25 8.16
N LYS A 328 13.37 -27.72 8.23
CA LYS A 328 12.97 -29.00 7.68
C LYS A 328 12.35 -28.88 6.29
N TYR A 329 11.55 -27.83 6.07
CA TYR A 329 10.74 -27.69 4.86
C TYR A 329 11.31 -26.67 3.86
N GLN A 330 12.43 -26.00 4.17
CA GLN A 330 13.08 -25.01 3.31
C GLN A 330 12.08 -23.96 2.77
N LEU A 331 11.19 -23.49 3.65
CA LEU A 331 10.20 -22.45 3.36
C LEU A 331 10.39 -21.27 4.33
N LYS A 332 10.89 -20.15 3.83
CA LYS A 332 11.21 -18.97 4.62
C LYS A 332 9.99 -18.07 4.77
N CYS A 333 9.17 -18.28 5.80
CA CYS A 333 8.12 -17.34 6.21
C CYS A 333 8.71 -16.17 7.04
N ILE A 334 8.02 -15.04 7.06
CA ILE A 334 8.41 -13.84 7.83
C ILE A 334 7.20 -13.25 8.56
N ILE A 335 7.46 -12.22 9.38
CA ILE A 335 6.42 -11.48 10.10
C ILE A 335 6.27 -10.09 9.45
N GLN A 336 5.05 -9.71 9.08
CA GLN A 336 4.70 -8.41 8.48
C GLN A 336 3.28 -8.00 8.91
N TYR A 337 3.06 -6.90 9.65
CA TYR A 337 4.05 -5.92 10.07
C TYR A 337 4.11 -5.85 11.60
N TRP A 338 5.16 -5.21 12.12
CA TRP A 338 5.25 -4.89 13.54
C TRP A 338 4.24 -3.79 13.88
N PRO A 339 3.43 -3.89 14.97
CA PRO A 339 2.55 -2.79 15.38
C PRO A 339 3.37 -1.52 15.65
N LEU A 340 3.02 -0.42 14.96
CA LEU A 340 3.85 0.79 14.94
C LEU A 340 4.01 1.41 16.32
N CYS A 341 2.97 1.37 17.16
CA CYS A 341 3.02 1.86 18.54
C CYS A 341 4.05 1.14 19.43
N ARG A 342 4.49 -0.07 19.04
CA ARG A 342 5.52 -0.85 19.76
C ARG A 342 6.93 -0.59 19.22
N THR A 343 7.10 0.32 18.26
CA THR A 343 8.44 0.66 17.72
C THR A 343 9.10 1.76 18.55
N ASP A 344 10.43 1.68 18.69
CA ASP A 344 11.22 2.69 19.38
C ASP A 344 10.98 4.12 18.86
N LEU A 345 10.76 4.27 17.54
CA LEU A 345 10.47 5.55 16.92
C LEU A 345 9.19 6.19 17.49
N PHE A 346 8.06 5.47 17.43
CA PHE A 346 6.78 6.04 17.86
C PHE A 346 6.65 6.11 19.38
N GLU A 347 7.32 5.23 20.11
CA GLU A 347 7.43 5.33 21.57
C GLU A 347 8.14 6.63 21.98
N LYS A 348 9.29 6.95 21.37
CA LYS A 348 10.05 8.19 21.62
C LYS A 348 9.30 9.46 21.20
N LEU A 349 8.46 9.36 20.19
CA LEU A 349 7.59 10.46 19.75
C LEU A 349 6.34 10.64 20.63
N GLY A 350 6.15 9.81 21.67
CA GLY A 350 5.00 9.86 22.56
C GLY A 350 3.76 9.11 22.08
N PHE A 351 3.86 8.33 20.99
CA PHE A 351 2.77 7.54 20.40
C PHE A 351 2.87 6.04 20.73
N GLY A 352 3.63 5.65 21.77
CA GLY A 352 3.88 4.25 22.12
C GLY A 352 2.72 3.53 22.81
N LYS A 353 1.67 4.25 23.22
CA LYS A 353 0.51 3.65 23.91
C LYS A 353 -0.66 3.46 22.96
N ALA A 354 -1.21 2.24 22.90
CA ALA A 354 -2.40 1.93 22.14
C ALA A 354 -3.17 0.77 22.80
N ASP A 355 -4.47 0.83 22.74
CA ASP A 355 -5.38 -0.26 23.10
C ASP A 355 -5.83 -0.94 21.81
N ILE A 356 -5.12 -2.04 21.44
CA ILE A 356 -5.24 -2.71 20.15
C ILE A 356 -5.21 -4.24 20.30
N PRO A 357 -6.11 -4.83 21.10
CA PRO A 357 -6.04 -6.25 21.49
C PRO A 357 -6.15 -7.21 20.29
N GLN A 358 -6.89 -6.87 19.23
CA GLN A 358 -7.00 -7.72 18.05
C GLN A 358 -5.72 -7.67 17.20
N THR A 359 -5.13 -6.49 17.06
CA THR A 359 -3.82 -6.31 16.42
C THR A 359 -2.75 -7.13 17.15
N ASP A 360 -2.69 -7.03 18.48
CA ASP A 360 -1.74 -7.75 19.31
C ASP A 360 -1.89 -9.26 19.14
N ARG A 361 -3.12 -9.75 19.27
CA ARG A 361 -3.44 -11.17 19.09
C ARG A 361 -3.09 -11.67 17.69
N PHE A 362 -3.34 -10.86 16.66
CA PHE A 362 -2.96 -11.22 15.29
C PHE A 362 -1.45 -11.21 15.11
N PHE A 363 -0.77 -10.15 15.50
CA PHE A 363 0.68 -10.01 15.36
C PHE A 363 1.45 -11.11 16.06
N ASP A 364 1.06 -11.48 17.28
CA ASP A 364 1.76 -12.51 18.05
C ASP A 364 1.68 -13.91 17.40
N ASN A 365 0.73 -14.12 16.46
CA ASN A 365 0.46 -15.41 15.84
C ASN A 365 0.54 -15.40 14.30
N MET A 366 0.89 -14.26 13.68
CA MET A 366 0.86 -14.14 12.22
C MET A 366 2.13 -14.65 11.57
N ILE A 367 1.96 -15.20 10.37
CA ILE A 367 3.03 -15.51 9.43
C ILE A 367 2.70 -14.92 8.05
N SER A 368 3.71 -14.45 7.33
CA SER A 368 3.63 -14.15 5.89
C SER A 368 4.30 -15.24 5.11
N ILE A 369 3.56 -15.86 4.20
CA ILE A 369 4.01 -16.91 3.31
C ILE A 369 4.67 -16.26 2.08
N PRO A 370 5.78 -16.76 1.54
CA PRO A 370 6.37 -16.27 0.28
C PRO A 370 5.33 -16.18 -0.83
N TRP A 371 5.19 -14.98 -1.43
CA TRP A 371 4.11 -14.67 -2.35
C TRP A 371 4.51 -13.60 -3.36
N TRP A 372 4.31 -13.85 -4.69
CA TRP A 372 4.59 -12.87 -5.76
C TRP A 372 3.78 -13.13 -7.03
N SER A 373 3.79 -12.21 -8.00
CA SER A 373 2.87 -12.23 -9.14
C SER A 373 3.16 -13.35 -10.16
N ASP A 374 4.45 -13.69 -10.36
CA ASP A 374 4.88 -14.61 -11.44
C ASP A 374 5.04 -16.06 -10.95
N MET A 375 4.43 -16.42 -9.81
CA MET A 375 4.48 -17.79 -9.29
C MET A 375 3.79 -18.76 -10.26
N ARG A 376 4.40 -19.94 -10.46
CA ARG A 376 3.76 -21.04 -11.18
C ARG A 376 2.88 -21.84 -10.23
N ASP A 377 1.86 -22.48 -10.76
CA ASP A 377 0.89 -23.24 -9.93
C ASP A 377 1.56 -24.40 -9.19
N GLU A 378 2.58 -25.05 -9.80
CA GLU A 378 3.34 -26.12 -9.15
C GLU A 378 4.10 -25.63 -7.91
N LEU A 379 4.55 -24.36 -7.92
CA LEU A 379 5.19 -23.76 -6.76
C LEU A 379 4.18 -23.46 -5.64
N ILE A 380 2.94 -23.07 -5.97
CA ILE A 380 1.87 -22.91 -4.99
C ILE A 380 1.55 -24.27 -4.34
N ASP A 381 1.47 -25.34 -5.12
CA ASP A 381 1.25 -26.70 -4.59
C ASP A 381 2.42 -27.17 -3.72
N ASP A 382 3.66 -26.82 -4.08
CA ASP A 382 4.84 -27.12 -3.28
C ASP A 382 4.82 -26.36 -1.93
N ILE A 383 4.48 -25.09 -1.94
CA ILE A 383 4.29 -24.30 -0.71
C ILE A 383 3.19 -24.91 0.17
N ALA A 384 2.05 -25.28 -0.42
CA ALA A 384 0.94 -25.91 0.31
C ALA A 384 1.37 -27.20 0.97
N ARG A 385 2.10 -28.08 0.24
CA ARG A 385 2.60 -29.36 0.75
C ARG A 385 3.60 -29.20 1.90
N ARG A 386 4.52 -28.20 1.79
CA ARG A 386 5.49 -27.89 2.84
C ARG A 386 4.82 -27.35 4.10
N LEU A 387 3.83 -26.46 3.93
CA LEU A 387 3.02 -25.96 5.05
C LEU A 387 2.23 -27.09 5.72
N ALA A 388 1.53 -27.92 4.94
CA ALA A 388 0.78 -29.06 5.45
C ALA A 388 1.67 -30.02 6.26
N GLY A 389 2.82 -30.41 5.71
CA GLY A 389 3.77 -31.27 6.39
C GLY A 389 4.33 -30.68 7.69
N ALA A 390 4.56 -29.35 7.72
CA ALA A 390 4.97 -28.68 8.94
C ALA A 390 3.85 -28.63 9.99
N LEU A 391 2.61 -28.38 9.57
CA LEU A 391 1.45 -28.37 10.45
C LEU A 391 1.18 -29.76 11.04
N ASP A 392 1.34 -30.84 10.24
CA ASP A 392 1.26 -32.22 10.73
C ASP A 392 2.33 -32.51 11.79
N ASP A 393 3.58 -32.11 11.56
CA ASP A 393 4.66 -32.23 12.54
C ASP A 393 4.38 -31.41 13.84
N MET A 394 3.70 -30.25 13.72
CA MET A 394 3.36 -29.42 14.88
C MET A 394 2.25 -30.02 15.73
N ARG A 395 1.37 -30.85 15.12
CA ARG A 395 0.33 -31.59 15.83
C ARG A 395 0.88 -32.78 16.63
N GLY A 396 2.02 -33.34 16.26
CA GLY A 396 2.72 -34.48 16.92
C GLY A 396 2.53 -35.76 16.20
#